data_e9b0ddc41f9d21b3668c80a3e3275c84
#
_entry.id   e9b0ddc41f9d21b3668c80a3e3275c84
#
_cell.length_a   1.000
_cell.length_b   1.000
_cell.length_c   1.000
_cell.angle_alpha   90.00
_cell.angle_beta   90.00
_cell.angle_gamma   90.00
#
_symmetry.space_group_name_H-M   'P 1'
#
loop_
_entity.id
_entity.type
_entity.pdbx_description
1 polymer ?
#
loop_
_entity_poly.entity_id
_entity_poly.type
_entity_poly.pdbx_seq_one_letter_code
_entity_poly.pdbx_strand_id
1 'polypeptide(L)'
;MATQNPIEHEGTYRLPEAQVDRFLVKIILSYPGREDEQEILHRFNSGAATDLAPVITKEDIAFLQRYCSGIQVQEELLGYMVDIVRATRLPSNTYISFGASPRGAIALHVCAKITAWLNGRDFVLPEDIKTAVYPVLRHRLILSYEAESEGLSGDAVLTQILQSVAIP
;
A
#
# COMPACT_ATOMS: atom_id res chain seq x y z
N MET A 1 -7.15 11.67 -3.38
CA MET A 1 -7.63 10.59 -2.51
C MET A 1 -8.99 10.14 -3.02
N ALA A 2 -9.29 8.84 -3.03
CA ALA A 2 -10.59 8.27 -3.34
C ALA A 2 -10.93 7.22 -2.27
N THR A 3 -12.20 7.08 -1.94
CA THR A 3 -12.70 6.06 -1.01
C THR A 3 -13.67 5.17 -1.76
N GLN A 4 -13.67 3.88 -1.44
CA GLN A 4 -14.63 2.91 -1.97
C GLN A 4 -15.19 2.10 -0.80
N ASN A 5 -16.51 1.86 -0.83
CA ASN A 5 -17.15 0.92 0.07
C ASN A 5 -17.28 -0.43 -0.66
N PRO A 6 -16.61 -1.50 -0.19
CA PRO A 6 -16.67 -2.81 -0.87
C PRO A 6 -18.06 -3.46 -0.83
N ILE A 7 -18.96 -3.01 0.04
CA ILE A 7 -20.31 -3.56 0.19
C ILE A 7 -21.27 -2.99 -0.86
N GLU A 8 -21.00 -1.79 -1.38
CA GLU A 8 -21.84 -1.11 -2.37
C GLU A 8 -21.49 -1.55 -3.81
N HIS A 9 -21.59 -2.84 -4.11
CA HIS A 9 -21.27 -3.35 -5.45
C HIS A 9 -22.40 -3.19 -6.48
N GLU A 10 -23.61 -2.88 -6.08
CA GLU A 10 -24.73 -2.65 -7.00
C GLU A 10 -24.75 -1.16 -7.43
N GLY A 11 -24.28 -0.90 -8.66
CA GLY A 11 -24.40 0.41 -9.30
C GLY A 11 -23.14 1.27 -9.39
N THR A 12 -22.02 0.87 -8.81
CA THR A 12 -20.75 1.60 -8.95
C THR A 12 -19.87 0.94 -10.02
N TYR A 13 -19.51 1.69 -11.07
CA TYR A 13 -18.48 1.26 -12.02
C TYR A 13 -17.13 1.15 -11.28
N ARG A 14 -16.53 -0.04 -11.33
CA ARG A 14 -15.13 -0.18 -10.90
C ARG A 14 -14.27 0.78 -11.72
N LEU A 15 -13.38 1.52 -11.06
CA LEU A 15 -12.39 2.32 -11.76
C LEU A 15 -11.59 1.43 -12.72
N PRO A 16 -11.38 1.85 -13.98
CA PRO A 16 -10.49 1.12 -14.88
C PRO A 16 -9.11 0.90 -14.26
N GLU A 17 -8.52 -0.25 -14.48
CA GLU A 17 -7.23 -0.67 -13.89
C GLU A 17 -6.12 0.36 -14.13
N ALA A 18 -6.08 0.95 -15.33
CA ALA A 18 -5.12 2.01 -15.67
C ALA A 18 -5.29 3.27 -14.81
N GLN A 19 -6.48 3.52 -14.26
CA GLN A 19 -6.72 4.63 -13.34
C GLN A 19 -6.33 4.24 -11.91
N VAL A 20 -6.60 3.00 -11.51
CA VAL A 20 -6.25 2.48 -10.19
C VAL A 20 -4.73 2.43 -10.01
N ASP A 21 -3.95 2.05 -11.04
CA ASP A 21 -2.48 2.04 -11.03
C ASP A 21 -1.84 3.41 -10.73
N ARG A 22 -2.59 4.51 -10.94
CA ARG A 22 -2.11 5.88 -10.68
C ARG A 22 -2.16 6.28 -9.20
N PHE A 23 -2.89 5.56 -8.36
CA PHE A 23 -2.89 5.79 -6.92
C PHE A 23 -1.61 5.23 -6.29
N LEU A 24 -1.01 6.00 -5.37
CA LEU A 24 0.24 5.61 -4.73
C LEU A 24 0.06 4.34 -3.89
N VAL A 25 -0.94 4.32 -3.04
CA VAL A 25 -1.24 3.22 -2.11
C VAL A 25 -2.74 2.94 -2.03
N LYS A 26 -3.09 1.70 -1.68
CA LYS A 26 -4.43 1.30 -1.26
C LYS A 26 -4.39 0.87 0.21
N ILE A 27 -5.08 1.62 1.05
CA ILE A 27 -5.25 1.32 2.47
C ILE A 27 -6.57 0.59 2.66
N ILE A 28 -6.53 -0.50 3.41
CA ILE A 28 -7.73 -1.25 3.81
C ILE A 28 -8.05 -0.86 5.25
N LEU A 29 -9.27 -0.36 5.47
CA LEU A 29 -9.77 -0.08 6.80
C LEU A 29 -10.63 -1.26 7.25
N SER A 30 -10.33 -1.80 8.41
CA SER A 30 -11.14 -2.81 9.09
C SER A 30 -12.23 -2.14 9.94
N TYR A 31 -13.20 -2.91 10.37
CA TYR A 31 -14.14 -2.45 11.38
C TYR A 31 -13.40 -2.12 12.67
N PRO A 32 -13.86 -1.10 13.42
CA PRO A 32 -13.32 -0.79 14.75
C PRO A 32 -13.55 -1.96 15.72
N GLY A 33 -12.72 -2.03 16.76
CA GLY A 33 -12.90 -2.99 17.83
C GLY A 33 -14.12 -2.64 18.71
N ARG A 34 -14.57 -3.59 19.53
CA ARG A 34 -15.74 -3.40 20.42
C ARG A 34 -15.61 -2.16 21.30
N GLU A 35 -14.43 -1.89 21.82
CA GLU A 35 -14.16 -0.74 22.70
C GLU A 35 -14.23 0.58 21.91
N ASP A 36 -13.71 0.60 20.70
CA ASP A 36 -13.78 1.77 19.81
C ASP A 36 -15.23 2.06 19.40
N GLU A 37 -16.03 1.00 19.13
CA GLU A 37 -17.47 1.16 18.82
C GLU A 37 -18.23 1.75 20.01
N GLN A 38 -17.90 1.33 21.24
CA GLN A 38 -18.48 1.92 22.45
C GLN A 38 -18.10 3.40 22.58
N GLU A 39 -16.85 3.75 22.33
CA GLU A 39 -16.38 5.14 22.36
C GLU A 39 -17.08 5.99 21.29
N ILE A 40 -17.31 5.47 20.09
CA ILE A 40 -18.10 6.14 19.04
C ILE A 40 -19.50 6.48 19.55
N LEU A 41 -20.18 5.52 20.22
CA LEU A 41 -21.50 5.76 20.79
C LEU A 41 -21.49 6.81 21.90
N HIS A 42 -20.47 6.81 22.77
CA HIS A 42 -20.31 7.84 23.81
C HIS A 42 -20.14 9.21 23.22
N ARG A 43 -19.28 9.36 22.20
CA ARG A 43 -19.07 10.64 21.49
C ARG A 43 -20.33 11.12 20.79
N PHE A 44 -21.06 10.23 20.14
CA PHE A 44 -22.33 10.56 19.50
C PHE A 44 -23.34 11.09 20.50
N ASN A 45 -23.51 10.43 21.65
CA ASN A 45 -24.44 10.82 22.69
C ASN A 45 -24.06 12.14 23.38
N SER A 46 -22.77 12.46 23.49
CA SER A 46 -22.30 13.71 24.11
C SER A 46 -22.47 14.94 23.22
N GLY A 47 -22.79 14.76 21.94
CA GLY A 47 -22.89 15.85 20.97
C GLY A 47 -21.58 16.62 20.78
N ALA A 48 -20.47 16.07 21.26
CA ALA A 48 -19.16 16.71 21.16
C ALA A 48 -18.72 16.80 19.69
N ALA A 49 -18.85 17.98 19.09
CA ALA A 49 -18.19 18.29 17.85
C ALA A 49 -16.67 18.18 18.08
N THR A 50 -16.01 17.31 17.34
CA THR A 50 -14.55 17.21 17.42
C THR A 50 -13.97 18.38 16.64
N ASP A 51 -13.68 19.47 17.34
CA ASP A 51 -12.97 20.62 16.75
C ASP A 51 -11.50 20.18 16.59
N LEU A 52 -11.12 19.78 15.37
CA LEU A 52 -9.76 19.35 15.05
C LEU A 52 -8.91 20.55 14.67
N ALA A 53 -7.94 20.89 15.52
CA ALA A 53 -6.94 21.88 15.17
C ALA A 53 -5.92 21.28 14.16
N PRO A 54 -5.39 22.09 13.23
CA PRO A 54 -4.30 21.67 12.37
C PRO A 54 -3.08 21.21 13.18
N VAL A 55 -2.52 20.04 12.86
CA VAL A 55 -1.36 19.47 13.57
C VAL A 55 -0.05 19.81 12.85
N ILE A 56 -0.11 19.99 11.53
CA ILE A 56 1.04 20.32 10.67
C ILE A 56 0.65 21.42 9.67
N THR A 57 1.64 22.16 9.23
CA THR A 57 1.50 23.24 8.24
C THR A 57 1.81 22.73 6.82
N LYS A 58 1.54 23.54 5.79
CA LYS A 58 1.96 23.25 4.42
C LYS A 58 3.50 23.26 4.28
N GLU A 59 4.15 24.12 5.03
CA GLU A 59 5.60 24.27 5.11
C GLU A 59 6.23 23.01 5.68
N ASP A 60 5.63 22.42 6.72
CA ASP A 60 6.06 21.14 7.29
C ASP A 60 5.95 20.01 6.27
N ILE A 61 4.85 19.94 5.51
CA ILE A 61 4.69 18.93 4.44
C ILE A 61 5.77 19.11 3.38
N ALA A 62 6.04 20.33 2.93
CA ALA A 62 7.07 20.61 1.94
C ALA A 62 8.47 20.28 2.47
N PHE A 63 8.74 20.51 3.74
CA PHE A 63 9.98 20.09 4.39
C PHE A 63 10.11 18.57 4.40
N LEU A 64 9.07 17.86 4.85
CA LEU A 64 9.07 16.39 4.91
C LEU A 64 9.28 15.74 3.54
N GLN A 65 8.65 16.28 2.49
CA GLN A 65 8.84 15.80 1.13
C GLN A 65 10.31 15.90 0.68
N ARG A 66 10.96 17.05 0.96
CA ARG A 66 12.38 17.24 0.65
C ARG A 66 13.27 16.32 1.49
N TYR A 67 12.98 16.22 2.79
CA TYR A 67 13.74 15.36 3.69
C TYR A 67 13.68 13.89 3.25
N CYS A 68 12.47 13.35 3.04
CA CYS A 68 12.28 11.98 2.60
C CYS A 68 12.92 11.69 1.23
N SER A 69 12.97 12.68 0.34
CA SER A 69 13.67 12.51 -0.95
C SER A 69 15.16 12.25 -0.80
N GLY A 70 15.78 12.79 0.26
CA GLY A 70 17.20 12.62 0.59
C GLY A 70 17.57 11.31 1.28
N ILE A 71 16.59 10.52 1.74
CA ILE A 71 16.85 9.22 2.39
C ILE A 71 17.58 8.28 1.43
N GLN A 72 18.64 7.65 1.94
CA GLN A 72 19.51 6.81 1.12
C GLN A 72 18.90 5.45 0.84
N VAL A 73 19.10 4.97 -0.38
CA VAL A 73 18.70 3.63 -0.82
C VAL A 73 19.90 3.01 -1.53
N GLN A 74 20.37 1.88 -1.05
CA GLN A 74 21.46 1.15 -1.69
C GLN A 74 21.02 0.57 -3.04
N GLU A 75 21.95 0.42 -3.98
CA GLU A 75 21.67 -0.04 -5.34
C GLU A 75 21.03 -1.45 -5.35
N GLU A 76 21.48 -2.32 -4.45
CA GLU A 76 20.96 -3.67 -4.28
C GLU A 76 19.48 -3.66 -3.89
N LEU A 77 19.06 -2.69 -3.07
CA LEU A 77 17.65 -2.52 -2.69
C LEU A 77 16.78 -1.96 -3.83
N LEU A 78 17.36 -1.14 -4.72
CA LEU A 78 16.68 -0.75 -5.95
C LEU A 78 16.43 -1.96 -6.85
N GLY A 79 17.44 -2.82 -7.00
CA GLY A 79 17.30 -4.11 -7.69
C GLY A 79 16.20 -4.96 -7.08
N TYR A 80 16.20 -5.12 -5.75
CA TYR A 80 15.20 -5.90 -5.02
C TYR A 80 13.76 -5.39 -5.25
N MET A 81 13.53 -4.08 -5.22
CA MET A 81 12.21 -3.50 -5.54
C MET A 81 11.76 -3.83 -6.97
N VAL A 82 12.69 -3.76 -7.94
CA VAL A 82 12.42 -4.11 -9.34
C VAL A 82 12.10 -5.59 -9.46
N ASP A 83 12.84 -6.46 -8.79
CA ASP A 83 12.65 -7.91 -8.84
C ASP A 83 11.32 -8.33 -8.24
N ILE A 84 10.88 -7.72 -7.13
CA ILE A 84 9.53 -7.91 -6.58
C ILE A 84 8.46 -7.56 -7.61
N VAL A 85 8.56 -6.40 -8.25
CA VAL A 85 7.58 -5.97 -9.25
C VAL A 85 7.62 -6.86 -10.49
N ARG A 86 8.79 -7.30 -10.94
CA ARG A 86 8.94 -8.25 -12.06
C ARG A 86 8.36 -9.61 -11.73
N ALA A 87 8.53 -10.09 -10.50
CA ALA A 87 7.97 -11.37 -10.06
C ALA A 87 6.44 -11.42 -10.19
N THR A 88 5.75 -10.27 -10.08
CA THR A 88 4.30 -10.20 -10.34
C THR A 88 3.92 -10.46 -11.80
N ARG A 89 4.87 -10.44 -12.72
CA ARG A 89 4.66 -10.55 -14.18
C ARG A 89 5.24 -11.82 -14.78
N LEU A 90 5.82 -12.70 -13.96
CA LEU A 90 6.41 -13.94 -14.44
C LEU A 90 5.32 -14.92 -14.88
N PRO A 91 5.46 -15.55 -16.05
CA PRO A 91 4.51 -16.57 -16.52
C PRO A 91 4.36 -17.77 -15.59
N SER A 92 5.36 -18.01 -14.74
CA SER A 92 5.32 -19.07 -13.72
C SER A 92 4.39 -18.76 -12.54
N ASN A 93 3.93 -17.50 -12.41
CA ASN A 93 2.98 -17.13 -11.38
C ASN A 93 1.55 -17.24 -11.93
N THR A 94 0.96 -18.43 -11.78
CA THR A 94 -0.37 -18.75 -12.30
C THR A 94 -1.50 -18.01 -11.59
N TYR A 95 -1.23 -17.42 -10.41
CA TYR A 95 -2.22 -16.70 -9.62
C TYR A 95 -2.43 -15.23 -10.05
N ILE A 96 -1.63 -14.74 -11.00
CA ILE A 96 -1.73 -13.34 -11.48
C ILE A 96 -2.00 -13.33 -12.98
N SER A 97 -3.14 -12.77 -13.39
CA SER A 97 -3.45 -12.49 -14.79
C SER A 97 -2.72 -11.26 -15.32
N PHE A 98 -2.65 -10.19 -14.51
CA PHE A 98 -1.90 -8.98 -14.84
C PHE A 98 -1.13 -8.49 -13.62
N GLY A 99 0.19 -8.38 -13.78
CA GLY A 99 1.09 -7.90 -12.75
C GLY A 99 1.26 -6.37 -12.75
N ALA A 100 1.95 -5.87 -11.73
CA ALA A 100 2.14 -4.44 -11.51
C ALA A 100 3.01 -3.79 -12.62
N SER A 101 2.68 -2.57 -12.99
CA SER A 101 3.46 -1.74 -13.92
C SER A 101 4.78 -1.25 -13.29
N PRO A 102 5.71 -0.64 -14.05
CA PRO A 102 6.91 -0.01 -13.49
C PRO A 102 6.62 1.08 -12.45
N ARG A 103 5.41 1.66 -12.44
CA ARG A 103 4.96 2.57 -11.38
C ARG A 103 4.94 1.92 -10.01
N GLY A 104 4.74 0.61 -9.94
CA GLY A 104 4.85 -0.15 -8.70
C GLY A 104 6.24 -0.02 -8.06
N ALA A 105 7.32 -0.14 -8.83
CA ALA A 105 8.69 0.02 -8.32
C ALA A 105 8.95 1.47 -7.84
N ILE A 106 8.49 2.47 -8.59
CA ILE A 106 8.59 3.88 -8.19
C ILE A 106 7.82 4.12 -6.88
N ALA A 107 6.62 3.57 -6.75
CA ALA A 107 5.82 3.69 -5.54
C ALA A 107 6.45 2.98 -4.35
N LEU A 108 7.04 1.78 -4.56
CA LEU A 108 7.81 1.08 -3.51
C LEU A 108 8.98 1.91 -3.03
N HIS A 109 9.76 2.51 -3.95
CA HIS A 109 10.89 3.37 -3.61
C HIS A 109 10.46 4.56 -2.73
N VAL A 110 9.38 5.24 -3.10
CA VAL A 110 8.85 6.38 -2.33
C VAL A 110 8.35 5.92 -0.95
N CYS A 111 7.53 4.86 -0.91
CA CYS A 111 6.95 4.38 0.34
C CYS A 111 8.00 3.79 1.30
N ALA A 112 9.01 3.08 0.79
CA ALA A 112 10.10 2.54 1.61
C ALA A 112 10.91 3.67 2.29
N LYS A 113 11.19 4.78 1.58
CA LYS A 113 11.83 5.95 2.18
C LYS A 113 10.99 6.56 3.30
N ILE A 114 9.69 6.70 3.08
CA ILE A 114 8.77 7.22 4.10
C ILE A 114 8.72 6.27 5.30
N THR A 115 8.68 4.95 5.07
CA THR A 115 8.69 3.95 6.13
C THR A 115 9.99 4.03 6.97
N ALA A 116 11.14 4.16 6.31
CA ALA A 116 12.42 4.34 6.99
C ALA A 116 12.42 5.60 7.87
N TRP A 117 11.92 6.73 7.34
CA TRP A 117 11.79 7.97 8.10
C TRP A 117 10.86 7.84 9.31
N LEU A 118 9.68 7.21 9.13
CA LEU A 118 8.75 6.97 10.25
C LEU A 118 9.37 6.10 11.36
N ASN A 119 10.36 5.25 11.00
CA ASN A 119 11.15 4.47 11.93
C ASN A 119 12.43 5.19 12.43
N GLY A 120 12.55 6.51 12.20
CA GLY A 120 13.64 7.34 12.68
C GLY A 120 15.00 7.11 11.98
N ARG A 121 14.99 6.60 10.73
CA ARG A 121 16.20 6.28 9.96
C ARG A 121 16.30 7.17 8.71
N ASP A 122 17.52 7.42 8.27
CA ASP A 122 17.86 8.14 7.04
C ASP A 122 18.33 7.21 5.90
N PHE A 123 18.18 5.90 6.09
CA PHE A 123 18.43 4.85 5.10
C PHE A 123 17.34 3.79 5.11
N VAL A 124 17.11 3.18 3.95
CA VAL A 124 16.11 2.12 3.74
C VAL A 124 16.70 0.75 4.07
N LEU A 125 15.88 -0.09 4.69
CA LEU A 125 16.14 -1.51 4.94
C LEU A 125 15.18 -2.39 4.10
N PRO A 126 15.51 -3.67 3.87
CA PRO A 126 14.61 -4.61 3.20
C PRO A 126 13.21 -4.70 3.82
N GLU A 127 13.13 -4.57 5.15
CA GLU A 127 11.87 -4.62 5.91
C GLU A 127 10.94 -3.45 5.57
N ASP A 128 11.49 -2.27 5.28
CA ASP A 128 10.70 -1.11 4.85
C ASP A 128 10.04 -1.36 3.49
N ILE A 129 10.78 -2.02 2.60
CA ILE A 129 10.27 -2.42 1.29
C ILE A 129 9.15 -3.45 1.44
N LYS A 130 9.37 -4.51 2.25
CA LYS A 130 8.37 -5.56 2.51
C LYS A 130 7.08 -4.99 3.09
N THR A 131 7.19 -4.04 4.03
CA THR A 131 6.05 -3.35 4.62
C THR A 131 5.28 -2.55 3.56
N ALA A 132 5.99 -1.88 2.66
CA ALA A 132 5.39 -1.08 1.59
C ALA A 132 4.74 -1.93 0.47
N VAL A 133 5.16 -3.19 0.28
CA VAL A 133 4.67 -4.06 -0.81
C VAL A 133 3.15 -4.17 -0.81
N TYR A 134 2.54 -4.46 0.33
CA TYR A 134 1.10 -4.68 0.41
C TYR A 134 0.28 -3.45 0.02
N PRO A 135 0.42 -2.28 0.66
CA PRO A 135 -0.38 -1.12 0.29
C PRO A 135 -0.06 -0.61 -1.12
N VAL A 136 1.17 -0.82 -1.61
CA VAL A 136 1.60 -0.35 -2.94
C VAL A 136 1.13 -1.27 -4.04
N LEU A 137 1.20 -2.60 -3.89
CA LEU A 137 0.98 -3.53 -5.00
C LEU A 137 -0.41 -4.17 -5.02
N ARG A 138 -1.14 -4.27 -3.88
CA ARG A 138 -2.42 -5.00 -3.81
C ARG A 138 -3.48 -4.53 -4.81
N HIS A 139 -3.46 -3.25 -5.20
CA HIS A 139 -4.41 -2.68 -6.15
C HIS A 139 -3.88 -2.64 -7.58
N ARG A 140 -2.66 -3.11 -7.80
CA ARG A 140 -1.98 -3.19 -9.09
C ARG A 140 -1.94 -4.60 -9.67
N LEU A 141 -2.47 -5.57 -8.93
CA LEU A 141 -2.56 -6.96 -9.34
C LEU A 141 -3.98 -7.30 -9.76
N ILE A 142 -4.11 -8.00 -10.85
CA ILE A 142 -5.34 -8.69 -11.24
C ILE A 142 -5.09 -10.17 -11.04
N LEU A 143 -5.84 -10.76 -10.13
CA LEU A 143 -5.74 -12.18 -9.84
C LEU A 143 -6.31 -13.00 -11.00
N SER A 144 -5.82 -14.22 -11.14
CA SER A 144 -6.35 -15.19 -12.08
C SER A 144 -7.62 -15.85 -11.52
N TYR A 145 -8.38 -16.48 -12.40
CA TYR A 145 -9.52 -17.30 -12.00
C TYR A 145 -9.11 -18.44 -11.03
N GLU A 146 -7.93 -19.00 -11.21
CA GLU A 146 -7.36 -20.03 -10.33
C GLU A 146 -7.19 -19.48 -8.90
N ALA A 147 -6.57 -18.32 -8.74
CA ALA A 147 -6.43 -17.66 -7.44
C ALA A 147 -7.78 -17.35 -6.78
N GLU A 148 -8.75 -16.86 -7.57
CA GLU A 148 -10.10 -16.57 -7.08
C GLU A 148 -10.84 -17.84 -6.64
N SER A 149 -10.70 -18.93 -7.40
CA SER A 149 -11.34 -20.23 -7.06
C SER A 149 -10.77 -20.86 -5.80
N GLU A 150 -9.49 -20.63 -5.50
CA GLU A 150 -8.81 -21.05 -4.27
C GLU A 150 -9.04 -20.08 -3.10
N GLY A 151 -9.74 -18.97 -3.32
CA GLY A 151 -10.01 -17.96 -2.29
C GLY A 151 -8.76 -17.16 -1.86
N LEU A 152 -7.74 -17.11 -2.72
CA LEU A 152 -6.52 -16.35 -2.43
C LEU A 152 -6.77 -14.85 -2.53
N SER A 153 -6.28 -14.12 -1.54
CA SER A 153 -6.26 -12.66 -1.58
C SER A 153 -5.01 -12.15 -2.30
N GLY A 154 -5.07 -10.91 -2.83
CA GLY A 154 -3.89 -10.26 -3.38
C GLY A 154 -2.72 -10.20 -2.41
N ASP A 155 -3.00 -9.99 -1.11
CA ASP A 155 -1.97 -9.97 -0.07
C ASP A 155 -1.33 -11.35 0.15
N ALA A 156 -2.10 -12.44 0.05
CA ALA A 156 -1.57 -13.80 0.12
C ALA A 156 -0.62 -14.09 -1.06
N VAL A 157 -0.99 -13.69 -2.26
CA VAL A 157 -0.13 -13.82 -3.45
C VAL A 157 1.13 -12.98 -3.32
N LEU A 158 1.03 -11.74 -2.81
CA LEU A 158 2.21 -10.89 -2.54
C LEU A 158 3.14 -11.51 -1.51
N THR A 159 2.60 -12.19 -0.50
CA THR A 159 3.41 -12.91 0.50
C THR A 159 4.23 -14.02 -0.15
N GLN A 160 3.66 -14.80 -1.07
CA GLN A 160 4.38 -15.84 -1.82
C GLN A 160 5.49 -15.23 -2.69
N ILE A 161 5.21 -14.10 -3.35
CA ILE A 161 6.22 -13.37 -4.13
C ILE A 161 7.39 -12.94 -3.25
N LEU A 162 7.12 -12.33 -2.09
CA LEU A 162 8.17 -11.91 -1.16
C LEU A 162 9.03 -13.07 -0.65
N GLN A 163 8.47 -14.28 -0.55
CA GLN A 163 9.22 -15.48 -0.18
C GLN A 163 10.09 -16.02 -1.33
N SER A 164 9.71 -15.75 -2.57
CA SER A 164 10.42 -16.25 -3.76
C SER A 164 11.56 -15.32 -4.23
N VAL A 165 11.52 -14.04 -3.89
CA VAL A 165 12.54 -13.06 -4.29
C VAL A 165 13.63 -12.99 -3.23
N ALA A 166 14.89 -13.20 -3.66
CA ALA A 166 16.04 -13.14 -2.78
C ALA A 166 16.22 -11.75 -2.18
N ILE A 167 16.49 -11.70 -0.90
CA ILE A 167 16.83 -10.46 -0.18
C ILE A 167 18.33 -10.21 -0.41
N PRO A 168 18.74 -8.98 -0.80
CA PRO A 168 20.14 -8.66 -1.00
C PRO A 168 20.94 -8.62 0.31
#